data_ff5de7397aedcb5d0e785c734cfe0d07
#
_entry.id   ff5de7397aedcb5d0e785c734cfe0d07
#
_cell.length_a   1.000
_cell.length_b   1.000
_cell.length_c   1.000
_cell.angle_alpha   90.00
_cell.angle_beta   90.00
_cell.angle_gamma   90.00
#
_symmetry.space_group_name_H-M   'P 1'
#
loop_
_entity.id
_entity.type
_entity.pdbx_description
1 polymer ?
#
loop_
_entity_poly.entity_id
_entity_poly.type
_entity_poly.pdbx_seq_one_letter_code
_entity_poly.pdbx_strand_id
1 'polypeptide(L)'
;MTPLRRALEDYLRIRRGLGFELKAVERHLNDFVDFLERAGAQQITIELAVMWARLPVDAHPHWCKRRLGFVRGFARHLATIDPSTEVPPTNLLPARRPRIAPYIYSPAEIAALMRATETLTPAFHANTFKTLIGLIATTGLRAGEALALDRHDVDLHDGAARARTPAQAARGAVASDHDGRAPRVHQAARPALA
;
A
#
# COMPACT_ATOMS: atom_id res chain seq x y z
N MET A 1 22.04 6.66 -18.74
CA MET A 1 20.86 6.95 -17.89
C MET A 1 20.19 8.21 -18.42
N THR A 2 18.94 8.11 -18.86
CA THR A 2 18.21 9.24 -19.46
C THR A 2 17.82 10.30 -18.41
N PRO A 3 17.57 11.56 -18.80
CA PRO A 3 17.09 12.58 -17.87
C PRO A 3 15.80 12.18 -17.14
N LEU A 4 14.85 11.55 -17.85
CA LEU A 4 13.59 11.06 -17.26
C LEU A 4 13.82 9.99 -16.19
N ARG A 5 14.77 9.07 -16.40
CA ARG A 5 15.08 8.03 -15.42
C ARG A 5 15.71 8.61 -14.17
N ARG A 6 16.62 9.57 -14.31
CA ARG A 6 17.20 10.29 -13.17
C ARG A 6 16.12 11.05 -12.38
N ALA A 7 15.22 11.75 -13.07
CA ALA A 7 14.10 12.45 -12.44
C ALA A 7 13.15 11.50 -11.69
N LEU A 8 12.92 10.29 -12.24
CA LEU A 8 12.13 9.26 -11.55
C LEU A 8 12.81 8.77 -10.26
N GLU A 9 14.10 8.53 -10.29
CA GLU A 9 14.87 8.12 -9.10
C GLU A 9 14.79 9.20 -8.00
N ASP A 10 14.97 10.46 -8.38
CA ASP A 10 14.85 11.59 -7.46
C ASP A 10 13.44 11.71 -6.86
N TYR A 11 12.41 11.58 -7.69
CA TYR A 11 11.02 11.56 -7.23
C TYR A 11 10.76 10.44 -6.21
N LEU A 12 11.19 9.21 -6.52
CA LEU A 12 11.01 8.06 -5.63
C LEU A 12 11.79 8.23 -4.32
N ARG A 13 13.00 8.77 -4.38
CA ARG A 13 13.83 9.05 -3.21
C ARG A 13 13.16 10.06 -2.27
N ILE A 14 12.66 11.18 -2.81
CA ILE A 14 11.95 12.20 -2.05
C ILE A 14 10.70 11.60 -1.39
N ARG A 15 9.89 10.86 -2.16
CA ARG A 15 8.65 10.26 -1.65
C ARG A 15 8.93 9.21 -0.58
N ARG A 16 10.00 8.44 -0.68
CA ARG A 16 10.44 7.49 0.35
C ARG A 16 10.92 8.20 1.61
N GLY A 17 11.64 9.29 1.47
CA GLY A 17 12.03 10.15 2.61
C GLY A 17 10.83 10.69 3.39
N LEU A 18 9.67 10.83 2.74
CA LEU A 18 8.39 11.19 3.37
C LEU A 18 7.63 9.98 3.96
N GLY A 19 8.21 8.78 3.95
CA GLY A 19 7.66 7.58 4.55
C GLY A 19 6.72 6.76 3.65
N PHE A 20 6.70 6.97 2.33
CA PHE A 20 5.92 6.15 1.39
C PHE A 20 6.73 4.96 0.90
N GLU A 21 6.21 3.73 1.00
CA GLU A 21 6.90 2.52 0.49
C GLU A 21 7.01 2.47 -1.05
N LEU A 22 6.00 2.89 -1.76
CA LEU A 22 5.90 3.04 -3.22
C LEU A 22 6.27 1.81 -4.07
N LYS A 23 6.37 0.58 -3.52
CA LYS A 23 6.79 -0.63 -4.27
C LYS A 23 6.04 -0.84 -5.58
N ALA A 24 4.70 -0.73 -5.55
CA ALA A 24 3.87 -0.86 -6.74
C ALA A 24 4.00 0.35 -7.68
N VAL A 25 4.07 1.56 -7.12
CA VAL A 25 4.21 2.79 -7.90
C VAL A 25 5.53 2.81 -8.66
N GLU A 26 6.63 2.45 -8.00
CA GLU A 26 7.96 2.35 -8.59
C GLU A 26 7.98 1.42 -9.80
N ARG A 27 7.44 0.19 -9.65
CA ARG A 27 7.38 -0.76 -10.77
C ARG A 27 6.64 -0.18 -11.97
N HIS A 28 5.49 0.47 -11.74
CA HIS A 28 4.70 1.04 -12.84
C HIS A 28 5.33 2.28 -13.46
N LEU A 29 6.02 3.10 -12.67
CA LEU A 29 6.71 4.27 -13.21
C LEU A 29 7.98 3.89 -13.96
N ASN A 30 8.70 2.84 -13.53
CA ASN A 30 9.80 2.29 -14.34
C ASN A 30 9.31 1.76 -15.69
N ASP A 31 8.21 0.96 -15.70
CA ASP A 31 7.58 0.49 -16.94
C ASP A 31 7.12 1.66 -17.84
N PHE A 32 6.63 2.76 -17.27
CA PHE A 32 6.27 3.95 -18.02
C PHE A 32 7.48 4.66 -18.61
N VAL A 33 8.57 4.82 -17.85
CA VAL A 33 9.80 5.43 -18.36
C VAL A 33 10.42 4.55 -19.44
N ASP A 34 10.44 3.22 -19.29
CA ASP A 34 10.87 2.27 -20.32
C ASP A 34 10.03 2.43 -21.61
N PHE A 35 8.73 2.65 -21.48
CA PHE A 35 7.85 2.93 -22.62
C PHE A 35 8.23 4.23 -23.32
N LEU A 36 8.46 5.31 -22.58
CA LEU A 36 8.89 6.60 -23.14
C LEU A 36 10.24 6.50 -23.86
N GLU A 37 11.22 5.81 -23.25
CA GLU A 37 12.54 5.58 -23.82
C GLU A 37 12.45 4.80 -25.15
N ARG A 38 11.62 3.75 -25.21
CA ARG A 38 11.37 2.98 -26.45
C ARG A 38 10.68 3.81 -27.53
N ALA A 39 9.84 4.76 -27.13
CA ALA A 39 9.18 5.69 -28.04
C ALA A 39 10.09 6.86 -28.48
N GLY A 40 11.33 6.94 -27.97
CA GLY A 40 12.25 8.06 -28.23
C GLY A 40 11.80 9.38 -27.61
N ALA A 41 10.83 9.35 -26.69
CA ALA A 41 10.27 10.54 -26.06
C ALA A 41 11.18 11.06 -24.94
N GLN A 42 11.46 12.36 -24.98
CA GLN A 42 12.26 13.03 -23.95
C GLN A 42 11.41 13.73 -22.89
N GLN A 43 10.11 13.85 -23.13
CA GLN A 43 9.16 14.56 -22.29
C GLN A 43 7.90 13.72 -22.06
N ILE A 44 7.20 14.00 -20.98
CA ILE A 44 5.89 13.40 -20.69
C ILE A 44 4.82 14.25 -21.40
N THR A 45 4.09 13.64 -22.31
CA THR A 45 2.87 14.23 -22.89
C THR A 45 1.63 13.50 -22.38
N ILE A 46 0.48 14.19 -22.40
CA ILE A 46 -0.80 13.58 -22.01
C ILE A 46 -1.13 12.40 -22.94
N GLU A 47 -0.82 12.52 -24.22
CA GLU A 47 -1.06 11.48 -25.22
C GLU A 47 -0.28 10.20 -24.89
N LEU A 48 1.03 10.29 -24.66
CA LEU A 48 1.90 9.15 -24.29
C LEU A 48 1.48 8.54 -22.97
N ALA A 49 1.09 9.36 -21.99
CA ALA A 49 0.62 8.88 -20.69
C ALA A 49 -0.68 8.07 -20.84
N VAL A 50 -1.62 8.52 -21.66
CA VAL A 50 -2.88 7.80 -21.94
C VAL A 50 -2.62 6.52 -22.74
N MET A 51 -1.77 6.60 -23.77
CA MET A 51 -1.38 5.44 -24.56
C MET A 51 -0.80 4.34 -23.66
N TRP A 52 0.19 4.67 -22.84
CA TRP A 52 0.77 3.72 -21.90
C TRP A 52 -0.25 3.18 -20.88
N ALA A 53 -1.12 4.04 -20.35
CA ALA A 53 -2.12 3.62 -19.38
C ALA A 53 -3.11 2.59 -19.96
N ARG A 54 -3.33 2.60 -21.27
CA ARG A 54 -4.23 1.71 -22.01
C ARG A 54 -3.54 0.50 -22.64
N LEU A 55 -2.21 0.39 -22.59
CA LEU A 55 -1.47 -0.75 -23.20
C LEU A 55 -2.00 -2.14 -22.81
N PRO A 56 -2.43 -2.43 -21.56
CA PRO A 56 -3.06 -3.70 -21.28
C PRO A 56 -4.45 -3.76 -21.94
N VAL A 57 -4.58 -4.55 -23.01
CA VAL A 57 -5.74 -4.59 -23.90
C VAL A 57 -7.03 -4.98 -23.15
N ASP A 58 -6.95 -5.92 -22.21
CA ASP A 58 -8.10 -6.41 -21.44
C ASP A 58 -8.20 -5.79 -20.03
N ALA A 59 -7.49 -4.68 -19.78
CA ALA A 59 -7.50 -4.08 -18.46
C ALA A 59 -8.82 -3.37 -18.18
N HIS A 60 -9.37 -3.66 -17.00
CA HIS A 60 -10.56 -2.94 -16.52
C HIS A 60 -10.31 -1.42 -16.53
N PRO A 61 -11.28 -0.58 -16.97
CA PRO A 61 -11.11 0.88 -17.08
C PRO A 61 -10.59 1.56 -15.80
N HIS A 62 -10.95 1.03 -14.63
CA HIS A 62 -10.43 1.51 -13.34
C HIS A 62 -8.92 1.31 -13.21
N TRP A 63 -8.38 0.24 -13.79
CA TRP A 63 -6.95 -0.02 -13.77
C TRP A 63 -6.19 0.97 -14.64
N CYS A 64 -6.70 1.26 -15.85
CA CYS A 64 -6.13 2.29 -16.73
C CYS A 64 -6.12 3.66 -16.04
N LYS A 65 -7.22 4.03 -15.37
CA LYS A 65 -7.30 5.26 -14.57
C LYS A 65 -6.28 5.29 -13.44
N ARG A 66 -6.07 4.16 -12.75
CA ARG A 66 -5.07 4.03 -11.68
C ARG A 66 -3.64 4.16 -12.21
N ARG A 67 -3.32 3.50 -13.34
CA ARG A 67 -2.02 3.65 -14.02
C ARG A 67 -1.74 5.10 -14.36
N LEU A 68 -2.71 5.80 -14.98
CA LEU A 68 -2.60 7.22 -15.29
C LEU A 68 -2.44 8.08 -14.02
N GLY A 69 -3.00 7.65 -12.90
CA GLY A 69 -2.82 8.29 -11.59
C GLY A 69 -1.36 8.26 -11.10
N PHE A 70 -0.64 7.17 -11.34
CA PHE A 70 0.79 7.08 -11.01
C PHE A 70 1.61 8.06 -11.84
N VAL A 71 1.38 8.07 -13.16
CA VAL A 71 2.05 9.02 -14.08
C VAL A 71 1.77 10.45 -13.68
N ARG A 72 0.51 10.80 -13.36
CA ARG A 72 0.13 12.15 -12.92
C ARG A 72 0.92 12.61 -11.70
N GLY A 73 1.13 11.72 -10.72
CA GLY A 73 1.93 12.04 -9.54
C GLY A 73 3.38 12.38 -9.88
N PHE A 74 3.98 11.62 -10.78
CA PHE A 74 5.34 11.86 -11.26
C PHE A 74 5.42 13.10 -12.16
N ALA A 75 4.49 13.25 -13.11
CA ALA A 75 4.44 14.40 -14.00
C ALA A 75 4.27 15.73 -13.24
N ARG A 76 3.47 15.78 -12.17
CA ARG A 76 3.38 16.99 -11.32
C ARG A 76 4.70 17.36 -10.68
N HIS A 77 5.45 16.38 -10.22
CA HIS A 77 6.79 16.63 -9.67
C HIS A 77 7.73 17.12 -10.76
N LEU A 78 7.74 16.46 -11.91
CA LEU A 78 8.63 16.83 -13.01
C LEU A 78 8.30 18.22 -13.58
N ALA A 79 7.04 18.59 -13.68
CA ALA A 79 6.59 19.91 -14.13
C ALA A 79 7.06 21.07 -13.25
N THR A 80 7.49 20.81 -12.02
CA THR A 80 8.13 21.86 -11.17
C THR A 80 9.57 22.14 -11.59
N ILE A 81 10.18 21.24 -12.35
CA ILE A 81 11.58 21.32 -12.80
C ILE A 81 11.64 21.61 -14.31
N ASP A 82 10.77 20.95 -15.06
CA ASP A 82 10.66 21.08 -16.52
C ASP A 82 9.23 21.47 -16.93
N PRO A 83 9.00 22.75 -17.25
CA PRO A 83 7.68 23.28 -17.64
C PRO A 83 7.11 22.65 -18.93
N SER A 84 7.93 21.97 -19.73
CA SER A 84 7.47 21.27 -20.95
C SER A 84 6.72 19.96 -20.63
N THR A 85 6.76 19.51 -19.38
CA THR A 85 6.06 18.31 -18.93
C THR A 85 4.56 18.53 -18.81
N GLU A 86 3.77 17.77 -19.55
CA GLU A 86 2.32 17.80 -19.44
C GLU A 86 1.82 16.94 -18.29
N VAL A 87 0.90 17.51 -17.48
CA VAL A 87 0.27 16.81 -16.35
C VAL A 87 -1.11 16.29 -16.74
N PRO A 88 -1.35 14.96 -16.84
CA PRO A 88 -2.65 14.42 -17.20
C PRO A 88 -3.75 14.85 -16.22
N PRO A 89 -4.88 15.42 -16.66
CA PRO A 89 -6.00 15.81 -15.80
C PRO A 89 -6.67 14.59 -15.14
N THR A 90 -7.37 14.81 -14.00
CA THR A 90 -7.94 13.74 -13.18
C THR A 90 -9.13 13.03 -13.81
N ASN A 91 -9.85 13.69 -14.70
CA ASN A 91 -11.08 13.23 -15.33
C ASN A 91 -10.88 12.65 -16.74
N LEU A 92 -9.64 12.55 -17.22
CA LEU A 92 -9.34 12.12 -18.58
C LEU A 92 -9.79 10.69 -18.91
N LEU A 93 -9.68 9.79 -17.93
CA LEU A 93 -10.18 8.42 -18.04
C LEU A 93 -11.33 8.22 -17.06
N PRO A 94 -12.60 8.29 -17.52
CA PRO A 94 -13.74 8.04 -16.67
C PRO A 94 -13.77 6.55 -16.27
N ALA A 95 -13.80 6.28 -14.97
CA ALA A 95 -14.06 4.95 -14.45
C ALA A 95 -14.87 5.10 -13.16
N ARG A 96 -16.11 4.67 -13.19
CA ARG A 96 -16.90 4.45 -11.99
C ARG A 96 -16.56 3.07 -11.42
N ARG A 97 -16.08 3.02 -10.20
CA ARG A 97 -16.01 1.78 -9.45
C ARG A 97 -17.35 1.62 -8.73
N PRO A 98 -18.15 0.57 -9.03
CA PRO A 98 -19.32 0.30 -8.22
C PRO A 98 -18.87 0.10 -6.76
N ARG A 99 -19.55 0.75 -5.84
CA ARG A 99 -19.31 0.55 -4.40
C ARG A 99 -19.91 -0.81 -4.05
N ILE A 100 -19.08 -1.84 -4.00
CA ILE A 100 -19.49 -3.15 -3.52
C ILE A 100 -19.59 -3.04 -1.99
N ALA A 101 -20.77 -3.35 -1.44
CA ALA A 101 -20.93 -3.44 0.00
C ALA A 101 -20.02 -4.56 0.53
N PRO A 102 -19.20 -4.30 1.56
CA PRO A 102 -18.37 -5.34 2.15
C PRO A 102 -19.26 -6.39 2.82
N TYR A 103 -18.87 -7.66 2.70
CA TYR A 103 -19.50 -8.71 3.48
C TYR A 103 -19.02 -8.60 4.93
N ILE A 104 -19.98 -8.58 5.86
CA ILE A 104 -19.69 -8.49 7.29
C ILE A 104 -19.96 -9.87 7.89
N TYR A 105 -18.92 -10.54 8.35
CA TYR A 105 -19.03 -11.85 8.98
C TYR A 105 -19.70 -11.74 10.33
N SER A 106 -20.68 -12.61 10.57
CA SER A 106 -21.28 -12.80 11.89
C SER A 106 -20.32 -13.52 12.86
N PRO A 107 -20.52 -13.40 14.16
CA PRO A 107 -19.73 -14.15 15.15
C PRO A 107 -19.73 -15.66 14.91
N ALA A 108 -20.88 -16.22 14.47
CA ALA A 108 -21.00 -17.64 14.15
C ALA A 108 -20.15 -18.07 12.96
N GLU A 109 -20.09 -17.24 11.91
CA GLU A 109 -19.25 -17.49 10.73
C GLU A 109 -17.78 -17.37 11.08
N ILE A 110 -17.38 -16.38 11.90
CA ILE A 110 -15.99 -16.26 12.38
C ILE A 110 -15.59 -17.52 13.16
N ALA A 111 -16.45 -17.99 14.07
CA ALA A 111 -16.21 -19.22 14.82
C ALA A 111 -16.15 -20.46 13.90
N ALA A 112 -16.95 -20.51 12.84
CA ALA A 112 -16.90 -21.59 11.86
C ALA A 112 -15.58 -21.56 11.06
N LEU A 113 -15.11 -20.37 10.65
CA LEU A 113 -13.81 -20.21 9.99
C LEU A 113 -12.66 -20.68 10.92
N MET A 114 -12.68 -20.30 12.20
CA MET A 114 -11.67 -20.73 13.16
C MET A 114 -11.67 -22.26 13.36
N ARG A 115 -12.84 -22.91 13.41
CA ARG A 115 -12.94 -24.38 13.46
C ARG A 115 -12.43 -25.03 12.16
N ALA A 116 -12.72 -24.45 11.01
CA ALA A 116 -12.25 -24.98 9.74
C ALA A 116 -10.72 -25.03 9.63
N THR A 117 -10.00 -24.18 10.37
CA THR A 117 -8.54 -24.24 10.38
C THR A 117 -7.99 -25.54 10.99
N GLU A 118 -8.77 -26.24 11.81
CA GLU A 118 -8.37 -27.48 12.48
C GLU A 118 -8.13 -28.65 11.49
N THR A 119 -8.65 -28.54 10.27
CA THR A 119 -8.40 -29.51 9.19
C THR A 119 -7.06 -29.30 8.48
N LEU A 120 -6.36 -28.19 8.76
CA LEU A 120 -5.08 -27.86 8.12
C LEU A 120 -3.94 -28.69 8.71
N THR A 121 -3.05 -29.12 7.83
CA THR A 121 -1.82 -29.83 8.21
C THR A 121 -0.61 -29.06 7.65
N PRO A 122 0.49 -28.95 8.39
CA PRO A 122 0.73 -29.43 9.78
C PRO A 122 -0.02 -28.56 10.82
N ALA A 123 -0.12 -29.06 12.06
CA ALA A 123 -0.81 -28.40 13.18
C ALA A 123 -0.33 -26.95 13.43
N PHE A 124 0.92 -26.64 13.09
CA PHE A 124 1.45 -25.27 13.14
C PHE A 124 0.65 -24.32 12.23
N HIS A 125 0.29 -24.73 11.01
CA HIS A 125 -0.53 -23.95 10.11
C HIS A 125 -1.94 -23.74 10.68
N ALA A 126 -2.56 -24.80 11.21
CA ALA A 126 -3.87 -24.71 11.85
C ALA A 126 -3.90 -23.62 12.95
N ASN A 127 -2.94 -23.69 13.87
CA ASN A 127 -2.83 -22.74 14.95
C ASN A 127 -2.52 -21.31 14.47
N THR A 128 -1.66 -21.16 13.48
CA THR A 128 -1.31 -19.85 12.90
C THR A 128 -2.53 -19.19 12.28
N PHE A 129 -3.28 -19.91 11.45
CA PHE A 129 -4.48 -19.34 10.82
C PHE A 129 -5.60 -19.10 11.83
N LYS A 130 -5.79 -19.98 12.80
CA LYS A 130 -6.77 -19.78 13.88
C LYS A 130 -6.48 -18.50 14.67
N THR A 131 -5.22 -18.31 15.06
CA THR A 131 -4.76 -17.10 15.77
C THR A 131 -4.91 -15.85 14.91
N LEU A 132 -4.55 -15.91 13.61
CA LEU A 132 -4.65 -14.80 12.70
C LEU A 132 -6.12 -14.35 12.50
N ILE A 133 -7.04 -15.30 12.30
CA ILE A 133 -8.47 -15.00 12.14
C ILE A 133 -9.02 -14.37 13.42
N GLY A 134 -8.72 -14.95 14.58
CA GLY A 134 -9.12 -14.42 15.89
C GLY A 134 -8.58 -13.02 16.13
N LEU A 135 -7.32 -12.78 15.83
CA LEU A 135 -6.67 -11.47 15.97
C LEU A 135 -7.34 -10.42 15.10
N ILE A 136 -7.55 -10.70 13.81
CA ILE A 136 -8.20 -9.78 12.88
C ILE A 136 -9.64 -9.50 13.32
N ALA A 137 -10.39 -10.51 13.73
CA ALA A 137 -11.77 -10.38 14.15
C ALA A 137 -11.95 -9.53 15.41
N THR A 138 -11.01 -9.61 16.36
CA THR A 138 -11.09 -8.89 17.64
C THR A 138 -10.49 -7.50 17.58
N THR A 139 -9.46 -7.27 16.76
CA THR A 139 -8.72 -6.00 16.72
C THR A 139 -9.09 -5.10 15.54
N GLY A 140 -9.70 -5.66 14.48
CA GLY A 140 -9.95 -4.94 13.24
C GLY A 140 -8.69 -4.61 12.41
N LEU A 141 -7.55 -5.22 12.73
CA LEU A 141 -6.33 -5.08 11.96
C LEU A 141 -6.51 -5.54 10.52
N ARG A 142 -5.85 -4.85 9.58
CA ARG A 142 -5.76 -5.37 8.22
C ARG A 142 -4.85 -6.60 8.20
N ALA A 143 -5.14 -7.54 7.30
CA ALA A 143 -4.35 -8.77 7.18
C ALA A 143 -2.83 -8.49 7.05
N GLY A 144 -2.43 -7.48 6.27
CA GLY A 144 -1.03 -7.09 6.14
C GLY A 144 -0.42 -6.50 7.42
N GLU A 145 -1.20 -5.80 8.21
CA GLU A 145 -0.79 -5.27 9.52
C GLU A 145 -0.61 -6.41 10.53
N ALA A 146 -1.55 -7.36 10.55
CA ALA A 146 -1.47 -8.53 11.42
C ALA A 146 -0.28 -9.44 11.07
N LEU A 147 0.02 -9.63 9.77
CA LEU A 147 1.16 -10.42 9.30
C LEU A 147 2.52 -9.73 9.53
N ALA A 148 2.52 -8.41 9.70
CA ALA A 148 3.73 -7.62 9.97
C ALA A 148 4.02 -7.42 11.47
N LEU A 149 3.19 -7.99 12.36
CA LEU A 149 3.42 -7.92 13.79
C LEU A 149 4.64 -8.73 14.20
N ASP A 150 5.52 -8.11 14.94
CA ASP A 150 6.61 -8.74 15.64
C ASP A 150 6.24 -9.06 17.09
N ARG A 151 6.99 -9.96 17.74
CA ARG A 151 6.76 -10.36 19.13
C ARG A 151 6.74 -9.18 20.11
N HIS A 152 7.57 -8.17 19.88
CA HIS A 152 7.62 -6.96 20.72
C HIS A 152 6.53 -5.93 20.42
N ASP A 153 5.74 -6.15 19.36
CA ASP A 153 4.54 -5.35 19.09
C ASP A 153 3.32 -5.88 19.87
N VAL A 154 3.43 -7.05 20.51
CA VAL A 154 2.34 -7.70 21.24
C VAL A 154 2.69 -7.72 22.74
N ASP A 155 1.89 -7.02 23.52
CA ASP A 155 1.93 -7.10 24.97
C ASP A 155 0.97 -8.18 25.47
N LEU A 156 1.51 -9.32 25.85
CA LEU A 156 0.72 -10.45 26.35
C LEU A 156 0.21 -10.22 27.77
N HIS A 157 0.79 -9.29 28.53
CA HIS A 157 0.38 -8.99 29.90
C HIS A 157 -0.86 -8.11 29.91
N ASP A 158 -0.86 -7.07 29.06
CA ASP A 158 -1.98 -6.14 28.95
C ASP A 158 -2.98 -6.54 27.86
N GLY A 159 -2.73 -7.63 27.14
CA GLY A 159 -3.57 -8.07 26.00
C GLY A 159 -3.65 -7.06 24.87
N ALA A 160 -2.61 -6.26 24.68
CA ALA A 160 -2.54 -5.18 23.70
C ALA A 160 -1.63 -5.54 22.52
N ALA A 161 -2.07 -5.26 21.30
CA ALA A 161 -1.23 -5.34 20.10
C ALA A 161 -1.05 -3.95 19.48
N ARG A 162 0.19 -3.59 19.12
CA ARG A 162 0.53 -2.35 18.45
C ARG A 162 0.76 -2.62 16.97
N ALA A 163 -0.23 -2.30 16.14
CA ALA A 163 -0.03 -2.31 14.71
C ALA A 163 0.83 -1.10 14.30
N ARG A 164 1.97 -1.38 13.67
CA ARG A 164 2.77 -0.35 13.02
C ARG A 164 2.30 -0.17 11.58
N THR A 165 2.00 1.05 11.20
CA THR A 165 1.90 1.35 9.77
C THR A 165 3.28 1.22 9.12
N PRO A 166 3.38 0.85 7.82
CA PRO A 166 4.67 0.76 7.12
C PRO A 166 5.55 2.00 7.29
N ALA A 167 4.94 3.20 7.36
CA ALA A 167 5.64 4.45 7.62
C ALA A 167 6.21 4.55 9.05
N GLN A 168 5.59 3.90 10.03
CA GLN A 168 6.07 3.86 11.42
C GLN A 168 7.15 2.79 11.61
N ALA A 169 7.05 1.66 10.90
CA ALA A 169 8.08 0.63 10.89
C ALA A 169 9.40 1.15 10.30
N ALA A 170 9.33 1.91 9.22
CA ALA A 170 10.51 2.54 8.61
C ALA A 170 11.18 3.58 9.54
N ARG A 171 10.40 4.33 10.31
CA ARG A 171 10.93 5.28 11.31
C ARG A 171 11.53 4.60 12.53
N GLY A 172 10.99 3.44 12.95
CA GLY A 172 11.53 2.65 14.05
C GLY A 172 12.88 2.01 13.73
N ALA A 173 13.09 1.58 12.50
CA ALA A 173 14.36 1.02 12.04
C ALA A 173 15.51 2.05 12.00
N VAL A 174 15.19 3.33 11.80
CA VAL A 174 16.18 4.44 11.81
C VAL A 174 16.42 4.95 13.25
N ALA A 175 15.45 4.77 14.16
CA ALA A 175 15.53 5.27 15.54
C ALA A 175 16.17 4.26 16.54
N SER A 176 16.36 3.01 16.13
CA SER A 176 16.99 1.99 17.02
C SER A 176 18.51 2.14 17.15
N ASP A 177 19.15 3.07 16.43
CA ASP A 177 20.57 3.41 16.62
C ASP A 177 20.83 4.54 17.63
N HIS A 178 19.78 5.20 18.14
CA HIS A 178 19.93 6.22 19.19
C HIS A 178 18.75 6.21 20.17
N ASP A 179 19.06 5.87 21.40
CA ASP A 179 18.31 6.10 22.66
C ASP A 179 16.99 5.34 22.90
N GLY A 180 17.08 4.41 23.87
CA GLY A 180 15.99 3.64 24.46
C GLY A 180 14.98 4.46 25.29
N ARG A 181 14.12 5.22 24.67
CA ARG A 181 12.94 5.79 25.33
C ARG A 181 11.71 5.78 24.43
N ALA A 182 10.77 4.89 24.75
CA ALA A 182 9.49 4.76 24.02
C ALA A 182 8.53 5.93 24.37
N PRO A 183 7.84 6.52 23.37
CA PRO A 183 6.75 7.46 23.64
C PRO A 183 5.48 6.74 24.10
N ARG A 184 4.83 7.28 25.11
CA ARG A 184 3.53 6.81 25.63
C ARG A 184 2.42 7.04 24.60
N VAL A 185 1.62 6.02 24.31
CA VAL A 185 0.47 6.08 23.42
C VAL A 185 -0.83 6.05 24.22
N HIS A 186 -1.76 6.94 23.85
CA HIS A 186 -3.10 7.06 24.42
C HIS A 186 -3.90 5.75 24.30
N GLN A 187 -4.53 5.34 25.40
CA GLN A 187 -5.48 4.24 25.49
C GLN A 187 -6.74 4.57 24.67
N ALA A 188 -7.10 3.70 23.74
CA ALA A 188 -8.43 3.67 23.16
C ALA A 188 -9.38 2.90 24.11
N ALA A 189 -10.53 3.50 24.39
CA ALA A 189 -11.55 3.01 25.32
C ALA A 189 -12.05 1.60 24.95
N ARG A 190 -12.22 0.75 25.97
CA ARG A 190 -12.87 -0.55 25.91
C ARG A 190 -14.38 -0.36 25.63
N PRO A 191 -15.00 -1.07 24.68
CA PRO A 191 -16.44 -1.23 24.69
C PRO A 191 -16.83 -2.23 25.79
N ALA A 192 -17.75 -1.82 26.65
CA ALA A 192 -18.38 -2.70 27.63
C ALA A 192 -19.24 -3.74 26.90
N LEU A 193 -18.98 -5.01 27.17
CA LEU A 193 -19.89 -6.11 26.84
C LEU A 193 -20.93 -6.20 27.98
N ALA A 194 -22.17 -5.88 27.62
CA ALA A 194 -23.34 -6.29 28.35
C ALA A 194 -23.93 -7.54 27.69
#